data_9f313c3c4315f9a0a29a26448e08c292
#
_entry.id   9f313c3c4315f9a0a29a26448e08c292
#
_cell.length_a   1.000
_cell.length_b   1.000
_cell.length_c   1.000
_cell.angle_alpha   90.00
_cell.angle_beta   90.00
_cell.angle_gamma   90.00
#
_symmetry.space_group_name_H-M   'P 1'
#
loop_
_entity.id
_entity.type
_entity.pdbx_description
1 polymer ?
#
loop_
_entity_poly.entity_id
_entity_poly.type
_entity_poly.pdbx_seq_one_letter_code
_entity_poly.pdbx_strand_id
1 'polypeptide(L)'
;MAADPIVTNSTSNSTVTSNSTTKSTVKTNPPSAISPSINASGSDLCTVGVAGAVQTQIIGISTGQVYNDENCVRLKNAKVLYDMGMKVAAVSLMCQSRSVYDSMKFAGTPCPINNPVTGEGLIGTEATAEWRLNPKKIPKKQQTSNMDRGEFLEKLMSGIISIMLFAILLI
;
A
#
# COMPACT_ATOMS: atom_id res chain seq x y z
N MET A 1 37.82 3.47 15.41
CA MET A 1 37.46 2.32 16.24
C MET A 1 36.72 1.37 15.33
N ALA A 2 37.37 0.28 14.94
CA ALA A 2 36.80 -0.74 14.07
C ALA A 2 36.04 -1.75 14.96
N ALA A 3 34.79 -2.05 14.61
CA ALA A 3 33.99 -3.05 15.30
C ALA A 3 34.33 -4.44 14.74
N ASP A 4 34.69 -5.37 15.63
CA ASP A 4 35.02 -6.75 15.29
C ASP A 4 33.77 -7.52 14.82
N PRO A 5 33.88 -8.44 13.84
CA PRO A 5 32.78 -9.25 13.38
C PRO A 5 32.40 -10.32 14.40
N ILE A 6 31.13 -10.43 14.73
CA ILE A 6 30.58 -11.49 15.60
C ILE A 6 30.58 -12.81 14.84
N VAL A 7 31.49 -13.71 15.23
CA VAL A 7 31.52 -15.09 14.74
C VAL A 7 30.65 -15.96 15.65
N THR A 8 29.47 -16.34 15.17
CA THR A 8 28.62 -17.36 15.84
C THR A 8 29.04 -18.74 15.37
N ASN A 9 29.78 -19.45 16.20
CA ASN A 9 30.12 -20.85 16.01
C ASN A 9 28.99 -21.70 16.59
N SER A 10 28.12 -22.27 15.78
CA SER A 10 27.19 -23.30 16.20
C SER A 10 27.75 -24.67 15.85
N THR A 11 28.39 -25.30 16.82
CA THR A 11 28.86 -26.69 16.73
C THR A 11 27.72 -27.61 17.18
N SER A 12 27.00 -28.19 16.23
CA SER A 12 26.06 -29.30 16.54
C SER A 12 26.78 -30.61 16.43
N ASN A 13 27.20 -31.16 17.58
CA ASN A 13 27.67 -32.52 17.70
C ASN A 13 26.48 -33.48 17.77
N SER A 14 26.12 -34.10 16.67
CA SER A 14 25.17 -35.21 16.67
C SER A 14 25.96 -36.54 16.57
N THR A 15 26.19 -37.18 17.69
CA THR A 15 26.67 -38.57 17.75
C THR A 15 25.46 -39.50 17.53
N VAL A 16 25.35 -40.04 16.32
CA VAL A 16 24.33 -41.06 16.01
C VAL A 16 24.93 -42.43 16.31
N THR A 17 24.52 -43.04 17.42
CA THR A 17 24.76 -44.49 17.68
C THR A 17 23.52 -45.22 17.21
N SER A 18 23.61 -45.87 16.05
CA SER A 18 22.55 -46.70 15.49
C SER A 18 22.58 -48.12 16.09
N ASN A 19 21.52 -48.52 16.76
CA ASN A 19 20.97 -49.88 16.71
C ASN A 19 19.58 -49.93 17.37
N SER A 20 18.54 -49.73 16.55
CA SER A 20 17.25 -50.42 16.77
C SER A 20 16.34 -50.10 15.58
N THR A 21 15.75 -51.14 15.02
CA THR A 21 14.72 -51.12 13.98
C THR A 21 13.44 -50.48 14.56
N THR A 22 13.43 -49.18 14.68
CA THR A 22 12.23 -48.46 15.04
C THR A 22 11.67 -47.86 13.74
N LYS A 23 10.46 -48.27 13.33
CA LYS A 23 9.68 -47.55 12.35
C LYS A 23 9.45 -46.14 12.87
N SER A 24 10.36 -45.22 12.57
CA SER A 24 10.15 -43.82 12.87
C SER A 24 9.16 -43.28 11.82
N THR A 25 7.92 -43.14 12.21
CA THR A 25 6.98 -42.27 11.52
C THR A 25 7.52 -40.85 11.65
N VAL A 26 8.25 -40.40 10.65
CA VAL A 26 8.65 -38.99 10.53
C VAL A 26 7.37 -38.18 10.36
N LYS A 27 6.88 -37.64 11.48
CA LYS A 27 5.86 -36.60 11.43
C LYS A 27 6.56 -35.38 10.85
N THR A 28 6.53 -35.23 9.52
CA THR A 28 6.97 -33.99 8.88
C THR A 28 6.04 -32.90 9.39
N ASN A 29 6.58 -31.98 10.20
CA ASN A 29 5.87 -30.76 10.51
C ASN A 29 5.50 -30.07 9.18
N PRO A 30 4.25 -29.64 9.00
CA PRO A 30 3.89 -28.90 7.81
C PRO A 30 4.78 -27.66 7.67
N PRO A 31 5.22 -27.31 6.44
CA PRO A 31 6.06 -26.15 6.23
C PRO A 31 5.34 -24.90 6.77
N SER A 32 6.00 -24.18 7.68
CA SER A 32 5.45 -22.94 8.23
C SER A 32 5.54 -21.83 7.18
N ALA A 33 4.40 -21.32 6.74
CA ALA A 33 4.35 -20.12 5.93
C ALA A 33 4.47 -18.91 6.85
N ILE A 34 5.62 -18.25 6.83
CA ILE A 34 5.86 -17.01 7.58
C ILE A 34 5.57 -15.84 6.63
N SER A 35 4.68 -14.93 7.06
CA SER A 35 4.45 -13.69 6.33
C SER A 35 5.74 -12.86 6.33
N PRO A 36 6.26 -12.45 5.16
CA PRO A 36 7.46 -11.63 5.10
C PRO A 36 7.20 -10.30 5.82
N SER A 37 8.12 -9.90 6.71
CA SER A 37 8.10 -8.58 7.32
C SER A 37 8.57 -7.56 6.28
N ILE A 38 7.64 -6.82 5.68
CA ILE A 38 7.96 -5.76 4.74
C ILE A 38 8.20 -4.49 5.55
N ASN A 39 9.45 -4.14 5.80
CA ASN A 39 9.84 -2.87 6.39
C ASN A 39 9.78 -1.76 5.33
N ALA A 40 8.57 -1.28 5.05
CA ALA A 40 8.34 -0.08 4.22
C ALA A 40 8.36 1.21 5.06
N SER A 41 8.86 1.16 6.30
CA SER A 41 8.80 2.25 7.27
C SER A 41 10.01 3.18 7.22
N GLY A 42 10.32 3.72 6.05
CA GLY A 42 11.06 4.96 5.99
C GLY A 42 10.04 6.11 5.98
N SER A 43 10.11 7.04 6.94
CA SER A 43 9.25 8.25 6.94
C SER A 43 9.34 9.05 5.63
N ASP A 44 10.31 8.73 4.81
CA ASP A 44 10.59 9.37 3.52
C ASP A 44 10.09 8.62 2.29
N LEU A 45 9.76 7.34 2.39
CA LEU A 45 9.48 6.52 1.20
C LEU A 45 8.02 6.58 0.72
N CYS A 46 7.08 7.09 1.51
CA CYS A 46 5.64 7.08 1.18
C CYS A 46 5.14 5.73 0.66
N THR A 47 5.70 4.64 1.16
CA THR A 47 5.36 3.28 0.76
C THR A 47 4.68 2.54 1.90
N VAL A 48 3.66 1.76 1.57
CA VAL A 48 2.96 0.88 2.50
C VAL A 48 3.17 -0.56 2.06
N GLY A 49 3.70 -1.39 2.97
CA GLY A 49 3.88 -2.81 2.73
C GLY A 49 2.66 -3.60 3.19
N VAL A 50 2.19 -4.50 2.34
CA VAL A 50 1.15 -5.49 2.67
C VAL A 50 1.71 -6.88 2.46
N ALA A 51 1.62 -7.71 3.49
CA ALA A 51 2.07 -9.10 3.42
C ALA A 51 0.97 -10.04 3.91
N GLY A 52 0.88 -11.20 3.27
CA GLY A 52 -0.04 -12.25 3.65
C GLY A 52 0.63 -13.62 3.56
N ALA A 53 0.26 -14.53 4.46
CA ALA A 53 0.68 -15.92 4.41
C ALA A 53 -0.52 -16.83 4.64
N VAL A 54 -0.61 -17.89 3.85
CA VAL A 54 -1.61 -18.95 4.00
C VAL A 54 -0.87 -20.27 4.13
N GLN A 55 -1.22 -21.02 5.16
CA GLN A 55 -0.63 -22.34 5.42
C GLN A 55 -1.71 -23.41 5.39
N THR A 56 -1.45 -24.46 4.63
CA THR A 56 -2.24 -25.68 4.60
C THR A 56 -1.39 -26.84 5.14
N GLN A 57 -1.97 -28.01 5.30
CA GLN A 57 -1.23 -29.21 5.76
C GLN A 57 -0.11 -29.64 4.80
N ILE A 58 -0.17 -29.22 3.53
CA ILE A 58 0.73 -29.68 2.46
C ILE A 58 1.59 -28.54 1.92
N ILE A 59 1.03 -27.31 1.83
CA ILE A 59 1.67 -26.16 1.17
C ILE A 59 1.54 -24.90 2.02
N GLY A 60 2.65 -24.19 2.19
CA GLY A 60 2.68 -22.83 2.73
C GLY A 60 3.00 -21.83 1.61
N ILE A 61 2.15 -20.81 1.44
CA ILE A 61 2.35 -19.74 0.46
C ILE A 61 2.40 -18.40 1.21
N SER A 62 3.43 -17.59 0.92
CA SER A 62 3.55 -16.24 1.42
C SER A 62 3.67 -15.25 0.27
N THR A 63 2.98 -14.13 0.36
CA THR A 63 3.04 -13.05 -0.61
C THR A 63 3.30 -11.72 0.07
N GLY A 64 4.03 -10.83 -0.59
CA GLY A 64 4.27 -9.48 -0.10
C GLY A 64 4.23 -8.49 -1.26
N GLN A 65 3.64 -7.33 -1.01
CA GLN A 65 3.52 -6.26 -2.00
C GLN A 65 3.74 -4.91 -1.35
N VAL A 66 4.30 -3.96 -2.12
CA VAL A 66 4.55 -2.59 -1.67
C VAL A 66 3.77 -1.64 -2.55
N TYR A 67 3.03 -0.73 -1.95
CA TYR A 67 2.27 0.32 -2.64
C TYR A 67 2.82 1.68 -2.29
N ASN A 68 2.82 2.59 -3.26
CA ASN A 68 3.09 4.00 -3.00
C ASN A 68 1.80 4.68 -2.50
N ASP A 69 1.91 5.40 -1.38
CA ASP A 69 0.83 6.25 -0.90
C ASP A 69 0.88 7.60 -1.62
N GLU A 70 -0.01 7.79 -2.58
CA GLU A 70 -0.11 9.04 -3.36
C GLU A 70 -0.40 10.26 -2.48
N ASN A 71 -1.13 10.08 -1.37
CA ASN A 71 -1.41 11.18 -0.45
C ASN A 71 -0.15 11.63 0.28
N CYS A 72 0.67 10.67 0.72
CA CYS A 72 1.96 10.95 1.33
C CYS A 72 2.89 11.67 0.34
N VAL A 73 2.99 11.19 -0.89
CA VAL A 73 3.80 11.82 -1.95
C VAL A 73 3.32 13.25 -2.23
N ARG A 74 2.00 13.44 -2.35
CA ARG A 74 1.40 14.77 -2.56
C ARG A 74 1.72 15.73 -1.42
N LEU A 75 1.59 15.27 -0.17
CA LEU A 75 1.89 16.08 1.01
C LEU A 75 3.36 16.50 1.05
N LYS A 76 4.28 15.61 0.73
CA LYS A 76 5.72 15.92 0.66
C LYS A 76 6.02 16.93 -0.45
N ASN A 77 5.48 16.72 -1.64
CA ASN A 77 5.67 17.65 -2.75
C ASN A 77 5.09 19.04 -2.41
N ALA A 78 3.92 19.08 -1.76
CA ALA A 78 3.33 20.34 -1.30
C ALA A 78 4.21 21.04 -0.26
N LYS A 79 4.81 20.28 0.67
CA LYS A 79 5.77 20.82 1.65
C LYS A 79 6.99 21.41 0.97
N VAL A 80 7.60 20.68 0.02
CA VAL A 80 8.76 21.18 -0.73
C VAL A 80 8.42 22.46 -1.49
N LEU A 81 7.28 22.54 -2.16
CA LEU A 81 6.82 23.75 -2.84
C LEU A 81 6.63 24.91 -1.84
N TYR A 82 6.07 24.65 -0.69
CA TYR A 82 5.89 25.64 0.35
C TYR A 82 7.24 26.16 0.88
N ASP A 83 8.19 25.28 1.14
CA ASP A 83 9.53 25.61 1.64
C ASP A 83 10.33 26.42 0.60
N MET A 84 10.12 26.18 -0.70
CA MET A 84 10.65 27.00 -1.80
C MET A 84 9.97 28.38 -1.96
N GLY A 85 8.98 28.68 -1.11
CA GLY A 85 8.24 29.95 -1.17
C GLY A 85 7.05 29.95 -2.14
N MET A 86 6.81 28.87 -2.88
CA MET A 86 5.72 28.73 -3.85
C MET A 86 4.40 28.33 -3.18
N LYS A 87 3.90 29.17 -2.26
CA LYS A 87 2.75 28.85 -1.39
C LYS A 87 1.46 28.55 -2.19
N VAL A 88 1.18 29.32 -3.24
CA VAL A 88 -0.01 29.10 -4.07
C VAL A 88 0.07 27.77 -4.82
N ALA A 89 1.24 27.40 -5.33
CA ALA A 89 1.45 26.11 -5.98
C ALA A 89 1.28 24.93 -4.99
N ALA A 90 1.78 25.07 -3.78
CA ALA A 90 1.60 24.08 -2.72
C ALA A 90 0.11 23.83 -2.41
N VAL A 91 -0.66 24.91 -2.22
CA VAL A 91 -2.11 24.84 -2.01
C VAL A 91 -2.82 24.23 -3.22
N SER A 92 -2.46 24.64 -4.43
CA SER A 92 -3.03 24.09 -5.67
C SER A 92 -2.81 22.58 -5.79
N LEU A 93 -1.63 22.10 -5.43
CA LEU A 93 -1.32 20.66 -5.41
C LEU A 93 -2.18 19.91 -4.40
N MET A 94 -2.35 20.46 -3.19
CA MET A 94 -3.21 19.87 -2.18
C MET A 94 -4.68 19.86 -2.59
N CYS A 95 -5.13 20.89 -3.32
CA CYS A 95 -6.49 21.00 -3.84
C CYS A 95 -6.85 19.95 -4.90
N GLN A 96 -5.91 19.17 -5.39
CA GLN A 96 -6.21 17.99 -6.23
C GLN A 96 -6.95 16.89 -5.45
N SER A 97 -6.86 16.89 -4.12
CA SER A 97 -7.65 16.01 -3.27
C SER A 97 -9.05 16.59 -3.06
N ARG A 98 -10.07 15.76 -3.24
CA ARG A 98 -11.47 16.16 -3.05
C ARG A 98 -11.74 16.63 -1.61
N SER A 99 -11.17 15.97 -0.62
CA SER A 99 -11.34 16.35 0.79
C SER A 99 -10.77 17.73 1.09
N VAL A 100 -9.59 18.03 0.55
CA VAL A 100 -8.97 19.34 0.70
C VAL A 100 -9.77 20.42 -0.03
N TYR A 101 -10.21 20.14 -1.27
CA TYR A 101 -11.04 21.04 -2.03
C TYR A 101 -12.33 21.41 -1.27
N ASP A 102 -13.05 20.42 -0.75
CA ASP A 102 -14.29 20.65 0.00
C ASP A 102 -14.00 21.44 1.28
N SER A 103 -12.93 21.13 2.02
CA SER A 103 -12.53 21.84 3.24
C SER A 103 -12.20 23.32 2.94
N MET A 104 -11.44 23.59 1.90
CA MET A 104 -11.10 24.95 1.47
C MET A 104 -12.36 25.74 1.08
N LYS A 105 -13.29 25.09 0.37
CA LYS A 105 -14.58 25.68 0.01
C LYS A 105 -15.41 26.01 1.24
N PHE A 106 -15.49 25.13 2.24
CA PHE A 106 -16.22 25.39 3.49
C PHE A 106 -15.57 26.49 4.32
N ALA A 107 -14.23 26.60 4.28
CA ALA A 107 -13.50 27.68 4.96
C ALA A 107 -13.65 29.07 4.28
N GLY A 108 -14.32 29.14 3.15
CA GLY A 108 -14.44 30.39 2.38
C GLY A 108 -13.15 30.80 1.65
N THR A 109 -12.16 29.92 1.60
CA THR A 109 -10.89 30.12 0.89
C THR A 109 -10.82 29.14 -0.29
N PRO A 110 -11.38 29.50 -1.46
CA PRO A 110 -11.47 28.57 -2.58
C PRO A 110 -10.09 28.18 -3.10
N CYS A 111 -9.99 26.96 -3.59
CA CYS A 111 -8.78 26.46 -4.22
C CYS A 111 -8.37 27.29 -5.42
N PRO A 112 -7.06 27.57 -5.61
CA PRO A 112 -6.55 28.22 -6.82
C PRO A 112 -6.93 27.42 -8.07
N ILE A 113 -7.24 28.12 -9.15
CA ILE A 113 -7.54 27.54 -10.46
C ILE A 113 -6.94 28.44 -11.55
N ASN A 114 -6.60 27.90 -12.69
CA ASN A 114 -6.16 28.68 -13.82
C ASN A 114 -7.32 29.10 -14.71
N ASN A 115 -7.27 30.34 -15.19
CA ASN A 115 -8.17 30.83 -16.24
C ASN A 115 -7.92 30.03 -17.52
N PRO A 116 -8.92 29.40 -18.11
CA PRO A 116 -8.75 28.61 -19.33
C PRO A 116 -8.41 29.46 -20.57
N VAL A 117 -8.68 30.76 -20.54
CA VAL A 117 -8.45 31.69 -21.67
C VAL A 117 -7.08 32.36 -21.59
N THR A 118 -6.73 32.91 -20.40
CA THR A 118 -5.48 33.67 -20.22
C THR A 118 -4.35 32.81 -19.67
N GLY A 119 -4.65 31.65 -19.06
CA GLY A 119 -3.67 30.82 -18.38
C GLY A 119 -3.22 31.35 -17.00
N GLU A 120 -3.74 32.53 -16.60
CA GLU A 120 -3.40 33.13 -15.31
C GLU A 120 -3.99 32.37 -14.13
N GLY A 121 -3.28 32.34 -13.00
CA GLY A 121 -3.74 31.74 -11.76
C GLY A 121 -4.77 32.61 -11.05
N LEU A 122 -5.99 32.11 -10.91
CA LEU A 122 -7.07 32.78 -10.19
C LEU A 122 -7.10 32.31 -8.73
N ILE A 123 -7.31 33.26 -7.82
CA ILE A 123 -7.45 33.03 -6.37
C ILE A 123 -8.67 33.77 -5.83
N GLY A 124 -9.14 33.41 -4.64
CA GLY A 124 -10.26 34.11 -3.98
C GLY A 124 -11.58 34.04 -4.75
N THR A 125 -12.25 35.17 -4.86
CA THR A 125 -13.58 35.26 -5.49
C THR A 125 -13.59 34.91 -6.98
N GLU A 126 -12.51 35.22 -7.68
CA GLU A 126 -12.36 34.90 -9.11
C GLU A 126 -12.24 33.39 -9.31
N ALA A 127 -11.47 32.72 -8.47
CA ALA A 127 -11.40 31.27 -8.48
C ALA A 127 -12.77 30.62 -8.20
N THR A 128 -13.56 31.20 -7.30
CA THR A 128 -14.92 30.72 -7.01
C THR A 128 -15.82 30.79 -8.23
N ALA A 129 -15.77 31.88 -8.97
CA ALA A 129 -16.54 32.04 -10.20
C ALA A 129 -16.15 31.00 -11.24
N GLU A 130 -14.85 30.79 -11.44
CA GLU A 130 -14.34 29.81 -12.41
C GLU A 130 -14.69 28.36 -12.03
N TRP A 131 -14.65 28.01 -10.74
CA TRP A 131 -15.09 26.70 -10.26
C TRP A 131 -16.58 26.42 -10.50
N ARG A 132 -17.42 27.46 -10.46
CA ARG A 132 -18.86 27.34 -10.78
C ARG A 132 -19.09 27.13 -12.27
N LEU A 133 -18.31 27.78 -13.11
CA LEU A 133 -18.41 27.67 -14.58
C LEU A 133 -17.87 26.31 -15.08
N ASN A 134 -16.89 25.74 -14.39
CA ASN A 134 -16.20 24.54 -14.80
C ASN A 134 -16.29 23.40 -13.76
N PRO A 135 -17.47 22.85 -13.46
CA PRO A 135 -17.64 21.80 -12.46
C PRO A 135 -16.90 20.50 -12.81
N LYS A 136 -16.55 20.29 -14.08
CA LYS A 136 -15.77 19.12 -14.53
C LYS A 136 -14.33 19.13 -14.02
N LYS A 137 -13.77 20.28 -13.66
CA LYS A 137 -12.42 20.41 -13.08
C LYS A 137 -12.37 20.07 -11.59
N ILE A 138 -13.54 19.97 -10.92
CA ILE A 138 -13.61 19.61 -9.50
C ILE A 138 -13.01 18.20 -9.32
N PRO A 139 -12.04 18.01 -8.40
CA PRO A 139 -11.43 16.72 -8.18
C PRO A 139 -12.49 15.68 -7.79
N LYS A 140 -12.41 14.52 -8.41
CA LYS A 140 -13.31 13.40 -8.06
C LYS A 140 -12.97 12.91 -6.66
N LYS A 141 -13.98 12.45 -5.92
CA LYS A 141 -13.69 11.70 -4.70
C LYS A 141 -12.75 10.56 -5.09
N GLN A 142 -11.57 10.50 -4.47
CA GLN A 142 -10.79 9.29 -4.52
C GLN A 142 -11.71 8.20 -3.95
N GLN A 143 -12.16 7.29 -4.79
CA GLN A 143 -12.57 6.01 -4.30
C GLN A 143 -11.29 5.46 -3.64
N THR A 144 -11.22 5.58 -2.32
CA THR A 144 -10.44 4.60 -1.58
C THR A 144 -10.94 3.29 -2.12
N SER A 145 -10.09 2.56 -2.79
CA SER A 145 -10.34 1.17 -3.10
C SER A 145 -10.31 0.41 -1.77
N ASN A 146 -11.29 0.68 -0.92
CA ASN A 146 -11.81 -0.32 -0.04
C ASN A 146 -12.39 -1.31 -1.05
N MET A 147 -11.53 -2.20 -1.54
CA MET A 147 -11.97 -3.42 -2.16
C MET A 147 -12.96 -3.95 -1.13
N ASP A 148 -14.25 -3.84 -1.46
CA ASP A 148 -15.30 -4.19 -0.52
C ASP A 148 -14.94 -5.58 -0.02
N ARG A 149 -14.81 -5.73 1.29
CA ARG A 149 -14.39 -7.00 1.89
C ARG A 149 -15.24 -8.15 1.36
N GLY A 150 -16.49 -7.85 0.98
CA GLY A 150 -17.41 -8.75 0.28
C GLY A 150 -16.92 -9.13 -1.12
N GLU A 151 -16.54 -8.17 -1.94
CA GLU A 151 -16.08 -8.40 -3.32
C GLU A 151 -14.75 -9.17 -3.37
N PHE A 152 -13.86 -8.88 -2.42
CA PHE A 152 -12.60 -9.64 -2.26
C PHE A 152 -12.86 -11.09 -1.85
N LEU A 153 -13.74 -11.32 -0.88
CA LEU A 153 -14.12 -12.66 -0.43
C LEU A 153 -14.82 -13.44 -1.55
N GLU A 154 -15.69 -12.81 -2.30
CA GLU A 154 -16.39 -13.44 -3.43
C GLU A 154 -15.42 -13.89 -4.53
N LYS A 155 -14.46 -13.03 -4.90
CA LYS A 155 -13.40 -13.40 -5.87
C LYS A 155 -12.49 -14.50 -5.36
N LEU A 156 -12.13 -14.49 -4.06
CA LEU A 156 -11.35 -15.57 -3.46
C LEU A 156 -12.13 -16.88 -3.45
N MET A 157 -13.38 -16.87 -3.02
CA MET A 157 -14.22 -18.06 -2.98
C MET A 157 -14.45 -18.66 -4.38
N SER A 158 -14.71 -17.81 -5.37
CA SER A 158 -14.83 -18.23 -6.78
C SER A 158 -13.54 -18.89 -7.30
N GLY A 159 -12.38 -18.31 -6.98
CA GLY A 159 -11.07 -18.90 -7.33
C GLY A 159 -10.85 -20.27 -6.68
N ILE A 160 -11.15 -20.41 -5.39
CA ILE A 160 -11.01 -21.68 -4.65
C ILE A 160 -11.93 -22.75 -5.22
N ILE A 161 -13.19 -22.41 -5.50
CA ILE A 161 -14.18 -23.34 -6.09
C ILE A 161 -13.71 -23.81 -7.48
N SER A 162 -13.17 -22.92 -8.29
CA SER A 162 -12.63 -23.26 -9.61
C SER A 162 -11.47 -24.24 -9.52
N ILE A 163 -10.54 -24.03 -8.59
CA ILE A 163 -9.39 -24.92 -8.35
C ILE A 163 -9.88 -26.30 -7.85
N MET A 164 -10.84 -26.33 -6.93
CA MET A 164 -11.41 -27.57 -6.42
C MET A 164 -12.12 -28.37 -7.51
N LEU A 165 -12.90 -27.73 -8.37
CA LEU A 165 -13.54 -28.38 -9.52
C LEU A 165 -12.51 -28.96 -10.48
N PHE A 166 -11.42 -28.22 -10.75
CA PHE A 166 -10.34 -28.71 -11.61
C PHE A 166 -9.61 -29.93 -11.01
N ALA A 167 -9.40 -29.93 -9.70
CA ALA A 167 -8.79 -31.05 -9.00
C ALA A 167 -9.68 -32.33 -9.03
N ILE A 168 -11.01 -32.17 -8.91
CA ILE A 168 -11.96 -33.29 -9.00
C ILE A 168 -12.01 -33.88 -10.42
N LEU A 169 -11.81 -33.07 -11.44
CA LEU A 169 -11.84 -33.50 -12.85
C LEU A 169 -10.57 -34.25 -13.26
N LEU A 170 -9.47 -34.14 -12.49
CA LEU A 170 -8.19 -34.80 -12.71
C LEU A 170 -8.05 -36.15 -11.95
N ILE A 171 -9.01 -36.52 -11.10
CA ILE A 171 -9.10 -37.78 -10.39
C ILE A 171 -10.10 -38.72 -11.06
#